data_eb7548e56d01ce3e12f6afc2980ce6cd
#
_entry.id   eb7548e56d01ce3e12f6afc2980ce6cd
#
_cell.length_a   1.000
_cell.length_b   1.000
_cell.length_c   1.000
_cell.angle_alpha   90.00
_cell.angle_beta   90.00
_cell.angle_gamma   90.00
#
_symmetry.space_group_name_H-M   'P 1'
#
loop_
_entity.id
_entity.type
_entity.pdbx_description
1 polymer ?
#
loop_
_entity_poly.entity_id
_entity_poly.type
_entity_poly.pdbx_seq_one_letter_code
_entity_poly.pdbx_strand_id
1 'polypeptide(L)'
;KGVGSTQVVGAVKRALRDGGYAKVKVGHGGTLDPLASGVLPIALGEATKLAGRMLDASKEYSFTISFGTETDGLDAEGSVVATSDVRPTLGQIKAIMPRFVGDILQVPPAFSALKVDGERAYDRARRGENVAMPPRQVTVWQILMPPGDDADTLDEITLDAIVSKGTYIRSLARDIAHAVGTVGHVSMLCRSTAGPFSGEQAISLDILSHAAMAGDLEAHLLPLEAGLDGIPALSLAPGEAQMIRHGGTLSGQSVSDGAYLARDGNVPVALVSVEAGTMSVIRGFNL
;
A
#
# COMPACT_ATOMS: atom_id res chain seq x y z
N LYS A 1 -12.51 -6.46 6.27
CA LYS A 1 -13.39 -6.15 5.15
C LYS A 1 -14.51 -5.24 5.63
N GLY A 2 -14.95 -4.26 4.81
CA GLY A 2 -15.97 -3.27 5.19
C GLY A 2 -15.46 -2.13 6.09
N VAL A 3 -14.14 -2.04 6.34
CA VAL A 3 -13.56 -1.03 7.23
C VAL A 3 -12.55 -0.17 6.46
N GLY A 4 -12.78 1.13 6.42
CA GLY A 4 -11.84 2.06 5.79
C GLY A 4 -10.54 2.26 6.59
N SER A 5 -9.42 2.55 5.90
CA SER A 5 -8.10 2.67 6.53
C SER A 5 -8.05 3.71 7.67
N THR A 6 -8.80 4.80 7.58
CA THR A 6 -8.93 5.81 8.66
C THR A 6 -9.66 5.22 9.88
N GLN A 7 -10.64 4.37 9.67
CA GLN A 7 -11.38 3.70 10.75
C GLN A 7 -10.47 2.68 11.45
N VAL A 8 -9.61 1.97 10.71
CA VAL A 8 -8.58 1.07 11.27
C VAL A 8 -7.64 1.86 12.18
N VAL A 9 -7.10 3.01 11.72
CA VAL A 9 -6.28 3.90 12.58
C VAL A 9 -7.04 4.33 13.83
N GLY A 10 -8.34 4.63 13.71
CA GLY A 10 -9.22 4.94 14.83
C GLY A 10 -9.36 3.76 15.82
N ALA A 11 -9.51 2.53 15.31
CA ALA A 11 -9.59 1.32 16.12
C ALA A 11 -8.29 1.07 16.89
N VAL A 12 -7.12 1.22 16.23
CA VAL A 12 -5.81 1.10 16.89
C VAL A 12 -5.66 2.13 18.00
N LYS A 13 -6.02 3.40 17.77
CA LYS A 13 -5.97 4.45 18.80
C LYS A 13 -6.89 4.14 20.00
N ARG A 14 -8.06 3.55 19.75
CA ARG A 14 -8.97 3.12 20.83
C ARG A 14 -8.35 1.98 21.62
N ALA A 15 -7.84 0.94 20.95
CA ALA A 15 -7.22 -0.20 21.63
C ALA A 15 -6.05 0.23 22.53
N LEU A 16 -5.17 1.12 22.02
CA LEU A 16 -4.07 1.67 22.83
C LEU A 16 -4.58 2.42 24.05
N ARG A 17 -5.59 3.27 23.91
CA ARG A 17 -6.18 4.01 25.04
C ARG A 17 -6.82 3.08 26.05
N ASP A 18 -7.63 2.12 25.58
CA ASP A 18 -8.39 1.22 26.43
C ASP A 18 -7.46 0.22 27.16
N GLY A 19 -6.30 -0.11 26.55
CA GLY A 19 -5.21 -0.88 27.18
C GLY A 19 -4.31 -0.05 28.11
N GLY A 20 -4.57 1.26 28.31
CA GLY A 20 -3.79 2.11 29.20
C GLY A 20 -2.43 2.57 28.65
N TYR A 21 -2.18 2.40 27.35
CA TYR A 21 -0.95 2.86 26.73
C TYR A 21 -0.89 4.38 26.60
N ALA A 22 0.31 4.94 26.67
CA ALA A 22 0.53 6.36 26.47
C ALA A 22 0.04 6.81 25.07
N LYS A 23 -0.43 8.04 24.97
CA LYS A 23 -0.89 8.62 23.72
C LYS A 23 0.28 8.74 22.75
N VAL A 24 0.22 7.97 21.65
CA VAL A 24 1.21 8.02 20.57
C VAL A 24 0.55 8.40 19.24
N LYS A 25 1.36 8.91 18.32
CA LYS A 25 0.92 9.15 16.95
C LYS A 25 0.67 7.80 16.26
N VAL A 26 -0.43 7.70 15.50
CA VAL A 26 -0.77 6.51 14.72
C VAL A 26 -1.09 6.92 13.30
N GLY A 27 -0.51 6.24 12.33
CA GLY A 27 -0.72 6.45 10.89
C GLY A 27 -0.70 5.13 10.14
N HIS A 28 -1.13 5.14 8.87
CA HIS A 28 -1.04 3.97 7.98
C HIS A 28 -0.08 4.22 6.80
N GLY A 29 0.53 3.16 6.31
CA GLY A 29 1.49 3.15 5.20
C GLY A 29 0.88 2.89 3.82
N GLY A 30 -0.37 3.31 3.59
CA GLY A 30 -1.05 3.18 2.29
C GLY A 30 -2.50 2.79 2.43
N THR A 31 -3.39 3.57 1.85
CA THR A 31 -4.84 3.31 1.88
C THR A 31 -5.16 1.94 1.29
N LEU A 32 -6.09 1.25 1.92
CA LEU A 32 -6.71 0.02 1.45
C LEU A 32 -8.21 0.28 1.29
N ASP A 33 -8.79 -0.16 0.19
CA ASP A 33 -10.22 0.02 -0.08
C ASP A 33 -11.09 -0.76 0.93
N PRO A 34 -12.28 -0.28 1.31
CA PRO A 34 -13.13 -0.97 2.29
C PRO A 34 -13.51 -2.40 1.87
N LEU A 35 -13.75 -2.63 0.57
CA LEU A 35 -13.97 -3.97 0.00
C LEU A 35 -12.81 -4.93 0.27
N ALA A 36 -11.58 -4.40 0.29
CA ALA A 36 -10.37 -5.21 0.38
C ALA A 36 -10.15 -5.82 1.76
N SER A 37 -9.45 -6.93 1.76
CA SER A 37 -8.81 -7.56 2.92
C SER A 37 -7.28 -7.48 2.80
N GLY A 38 -6.58 -8.00 3.81
CA GLY A 38 -5.13 -8.16 3.78
C GLY A 38 -4.38 -7.06 4.54
N VAL A 39 -3.13 -6.80 4.11
CA VAL A 39 -2.14 -6.06 4.87
C VAL A 39 -2.36 -4.55 4.80
N LEU A 40 -2.50 -3.92 5.96
CA LEU A 40 -2.46 -2.48 6.12
C LEU A 40 -1.36 -2.13 7.15
N PRO A 41 -0.18 -1.67 6.72
CA PRO A 41 0.88 -1.26 7.64
C PRO A 41 0.40 -0.10 8.52
N ILE A 42 0.48 -0.29 9.84
CA ILE A 42 0.17 0.74 10.84
C ILE A 42 1.47 1.13 11.55
N ALA A 43 1.79 2.41 11.50
CA ALA A 43 2.95 2.97 12.17
C ALA A 43 2.54 3.64 13.49
N LEU A 44 3.29 3.38 14.54
CA LEU A 44 3.11 3.95 15.87
C LEU A 44 4.29 4.88 16.23
N GLY A 45 4.03 5.98 16.91
CA GLY A 45 5.06 6.88 17.41
C GLY A 45 6.02 7.37 16.30
N GLU A 46 7.31 7.15 16.51
CA GLU A 46 8.39 7.55 15.60
C GLU A 46 8.32 6.85 14.23
N ALA A 47 7.81 5.61 14.17
CA ALA A 47 7.62 4.89 12.91
C ALA A 47 6.67 5.62 11.94
N THR A 48 5.81 6.52 12.42
CA THR A 48 4.96 7.36 11.54
C THR A 48 5.77 8.26 10.60
N LYS A 49 7.03 8.53 10.94
CA LYS A 49 7.96 9.28 10.09
C LYS A 49 8.38 8.51 8.84
N LEU A 50 8.20 7.18 8.83
CA LEU A 50 8.47 6.30 7.70
C LEU A 50 7.24 6.04 6.82
N ALA A 51 6.05 6.54 7.18
CA ALA A 51 4.81 6.27 6.45
C ALA A 51 4.90 6.64 4.95
N GLY A 52 5.64 7.70 4.60
CA GLY A 52 5.87 8.09 3.20
C GLY A 52 6.60 7.01 2.40
N ARG A 53 7.61 6.37 2.98
CA ARG A 53 8.36 5.28 2.33
C ARG A 53 7.47 4.05 2.08
N MET A 54 6.62 3.71 3.04
CA MET A 54 5.65 2.61 2.88
C MET A 54 4.63 2.90 1.78
N LEU A 55 4.25 4.17 1.59
CA LEU A 55 3.39 4.58 0.47
C LEU A 55 4.09 4.32 -0.86
N ASP A 56 5.40 4.55 -0.95
CA ASP A 56 6.19 4.42 -2.17
C ASP A 56 6.59 2.98 -2.52
N ALA A 57 6.55 2.07 -1.55
CA ALA A 57 6.91 0.66 -1.74
C ALA A 57 5.96 -0.08 -2.71
N SER A 58 6.42 -1.22 -3.24
CA SER A 58 5.59 -2.14 -4.03
C SER A 58 4.44 -2.72 -3.21
N LYS A 59 3.41 -3.18 -3.91
CA LYS A 59 2.27 -3.90 -3.32
C LYS A 59 1.96 -5.13 -4.14
N GLU A 60 1.57 -6.20 -3.44
CA GLU A 60 1.07 -7.40 -4.07
C GLU A 60 -0.41 -7.57 -3.74
N TYR A 61 -1.17 -7.93 -4.75
CA TYR A 61 -2.61 -8.12 -4.65
C TYR A 61 -3.03 -9.42 -5.30
N SER A 62 -3.98 -10.10 -4.64
CA SER A 62 -4.84 -11.10 -5.27
C SER A 62 -6.20 -10.45 -5.49
N PHE A 63 -6.75 -10.52 -6.70
CA PHE A 63 -8.02 -9.90 -7.03
C PHE A 63 -8.82 -10.71 -8.05
N THR A 64 -10.13 -10.69 -7.90
CA THR A 64 -11.05 -11.36 -8.84
C THR A 64 -11.77 -10.31 -9.67
N ILE A 65 -11.72 -10.48 -10.99
CA ILE A 65 -12.52 -9.72 -11.95
C ILE A 65 -13.78 -10.52 -12.22
N SER A 66 -14.95 -9.96 -11.95
CA SER A 66 -16.24 -10.49 -12.39
C SER A 66 -16.63 -9.80 -13.70
N PHE A 67 -16.84 -10.61 -14.77
CA PHE A 67 -17.17 -10.13 -16.10
C PHE A 67 -18.68 -9.95 -16.30
N GLY A 68 -19.05 -9.08 -17.22
CA GLY A 68 -20.43 -8.84 -17.64
C GLY A 68 -21.16 -7.74 -16.88
N THR A 69 -20.56 -7.18 -15.83
CA THR A 69 -21.15 -6.06 -15.08
C THR A 69 -20.05 -5.07 -14.69
N GLU A 70 -20.25 -3.79 -15.01
CA GLU A 70 -19.41 -2.69 -14.53
C GLU A 70 -20.19 -1.85 -13.52
N THR A 71 -19.50 -1.42 -12.47
CA THR A 71 -20.05 -0.56 -11.43
C THR A 71 -19.37 0.80 -11.44
N ASP A 72 -20.01 1.82 -10.90
CA ASP A 72 -19.48 3.18 -10.80
C ASP A 72 -18.22 3.26 -9.94
N GLY A 73 -18.10 2.40 -8.90
CA GLY A 73 -16.93 2.23 -8.05
C GLY A 73 -15.87 1.31 -8.63
N LEU A 74 -16.17 0.59 -9.72
CA LEU A 74 -15.35 -0.49 -10.30
C LEU A 74 -15.12 -1.66 -9.34
N ASP A 75 -15.97 -1.82 -8.34
CA ASP A 75 -15.98 -2.90 -7.35
C ASP A 75 -17.42 -3.30 -7.00
N ALA A 76 -17.56 -4.38 -6.20
CA ALA A 76 -18.85 -4.95 -5.86
C ALA A 76 -19.71 -4.08 -4.92
N GLU A 77 -19.19 -2.97 -4.38
CA GLU A 77 -19.93 -2.04 -3.51
C GLU A 77 -20.63 -0.94 -4.34
N GLY A 78 -20.26 -0.76 -5.61
CA GLY A 78 -20.80 0.27 -6.49
C GLY A 78 -22.14 -0.09 -7.14
N SER A 79 -22.81 0.91 -7.68
CA SER A 79 -24.05 0.75 -8.47
C SER A 79 -23.71 0.33 -9.90
N VAL A 80 -24.52 -0.57 -10.49
CA VAL A 80 -24.32 -1.03 -11.87
C VAL A 80 -24.51 0.13 -12.85
N VAL A 81 -23.54 0.35 -13.73
CA VAL A 81 -23.54 1.38 -14.77
C VAL A 81 -23.51 0.82 -16.19
N ALA A 82 -23.02 -0.43 -16.37
CA ALA A 82 -23.04 -1.11 -17.66
C ALA A 82 -23.14 -2.63 -17.48
N THR A 83 -23.68 -3.30 -18.50
CA THR A 83 -23.77 -4.77 -18.57
C THR A 83 -23.35 -5.27 -19.94
N SER A 84 -22.86 -6.51 -20.02
CA SER A 84 -22.48 -7.20 -21.24
C SER A 84 -22.73 -8.70 -21.10
N ASP A 85 -23.24 -9.34 -22.15
CA ASP A 85 -23.41 -10.80 -22.21
C ASP A 85 -22.11 -11.51 -22.66
N VAL A 86 -21.10 -10.75 -23.09
CA VAL A 86 -19.82 -11.29 -23.54
C VAL A 86 -19.05 -11.88 -22.36
N ARG A 87 -18.62 -13.13 -22.52
CA ARG A 87 -17.70 -13.80 -21.56
C ARG A 87 -16.41 -14.12 -22.30
N PRO A 88 -15.26 -13.63 -21.79
CA PRO A 88 -13.97 -13.91 -22.41
C PRO A 88 -13.55 -15.35 -22.19
N THR A 89 -12.74 -15.88 -23.10
CA THR A 89 -12.02 -17.13 -22.84
C THR A 89 -10.70 -16.85 -22.12
N LEU A 90 -10.17 -17.86 -21.43
CA LEU A 90 -8.86 -17.76 -20.79
C LEU A 90 -7.76 -17.40 -21.81
N GLY A 91 -7.82 -17.98 -23.02
CA GLY A 91 -6.89 -17.66 -24.11
C GLY A 91 -6.95 -16.19 -24.56
N GLN A 92 -8.15 -15.61 -24.64
CA GLN A 92 -8.30 -14.17 -24.95
C GLN A 92 -7.67 -13.30 -23.86
N ILE A 93 -7.87 -13.65 -22.59
CA ILE A 93 -7.25 -12.92 -21.47
C ILE A 93 -5.72 -13.05 -21.52
N LYS A 94 -5.18 -14.26 -21.73
CA LYS A 94 -3.74 -14.49 -21.89
C LYS A 94 -3.14 -13.63 -23.01
N ALA A 95 -3.83 -13.55 -24.14
CA ALA A 95 -3.35 -12.82 -25.32
C ALA A 95 -3.18 -11.31 -25.08
N ILE A 96 -4.03 -10.69 -24.23
CA ILE A 96 -3.97 -9.25 -23.95
C ILE A 96 -3.08 -8.91 -22.75
N MET A 97 -2.74 -9.86 -21.91
CA MET A 97 -2.05 -9.64 -20.65
C MET A 97 -0.71 -8.91 -20.79
N PRO A 98 0.12 -9.15 -21.82
CA PRO A 98 1.37 -8.40 -22.03
C PRO A 98 1.19 -6.87 -22.13
N ARG A 99 0.00 -6.39 -22.49
CA ARG A 99 -0.32 -4.96 -22.59
C ARG A 99 -0.47 -4.30 -21.20
N PHE A 100 -0.63 -5.09 -20.15
CA PHE A 100 -0.85 -4.64 -18.78
C PHE A 100 0.36 -4.86 -17.87
N VAL A 101 1.48 -5.36 -18.41
CA VAL A 101 2.75 -5.55 -17.70
C VAL A 101 3.75 -4.50 -18.19
N GLY A 102 4.54 -3.93 -17.27
CA GLY A 102 5.45 -2.83 -17.51
C GLY A 102 4.83 -1.49 -17.12
N ASP A 103 5.33 -0.42 -17.74
CA ASP A 103 4.81 0.94 -17.53
C ASP A 103 3.53 1.13 -18.34
N ILE A 104 2.43 1.44 -17.64
CA ILE A 104 1.12 1.67 -18.26
C ILE A 104 0.54 3.01 -17.84
N LEU A 105 -0.31 3.58 -18.69
CA LEU A 105 -1.16 4.72 -18.35
C LEU A 105 -2.50 4.21 -17.81
N GLN A 106 -2.86 4.61 -16.61
CA GLN A 106 -4.09 4.20 -15.96
C GLN A 106 -4.93 5.42 -15.57
N VAL A 107 -6.20 5.40 -15.89
CA VAL A 107 -7.18 6.38 -15.40
C VAL A 107 -7.71 5.90 -14.04
N PRO A 108 -7.42 6.61 -12.94
CA PRO A 108 -7.91 6.25 -11.61
C PRO A 108 -9.44 6.24 -11.55
N PRO A 109 -10.06 5.46 -10.63
CA PRO A 109 -11.50 5.52 -10.45
C PRO A 109 -11.92 6.87 -9.85
N ALA A 110 -13.11 7.35 -10.18
CA ALA A 110 -13.70 8.55 -9.57
C ALA A 110 -13.85 8.40 -8.05
N PHE A 111 -14.18 7.19 -7.59
CA PHE A 111 -14.23 6.85 -6.17
C PHE A 111 -12.82 6.56 -5.61
N SER A 112 -11.99 7.60 -5.56
CA SER A 112 -10.62 7.53 -5.02
C SER A 112 -10.33 8.68 -4.06
N ALA A 113 -9.28 8.50 -3.23
CA ALA A 113 -8.82 9.51 -2.29
C ALA A 113 -7.97 10.63 -2.96
N LEU A 114 -7.82 10.60 -4.28
CA LEU A 114 -7.11 11.63 -5.03
C LEU A 114 -7.83 12.97 -4.92
N LYS A 115 -7.05 14.04 -4.95
CA LYS A 115 -7.61 15.40 -5.00
C LYS A 115 -7.68 15.89 -6.45
N VAL A 116 -8.84 16.41 -6.83
CA VAL A 116 -9.10 17.11 -8.09
C VAL A 116 -9.59 18.50 -7.70
N ASP A 117 -8.90 19.54 -8.13
CA ASP A 117 -9.21 20.93 -7.79
C ASP A 117 -9.27 21.20 -6.26
N GLY A 118 -8.42 20.51 -5.50
CA GLY A 118 -8.32 20.70 -4.04
C GLY A 118 -9.29 19.84 -3.22
N GLU A 119 -10.33 19.25 -3.82
CA GLU A 119 -11.31 18.39 -3.17
C GLU A 119 -11.04 16.91 -3.50
N ARG A 120 -11.44 15.98 -2.61
CA ARG A 120 -11.26 14.55 -2.86
C ARG A 120 -12.23 14.06 -3.92
N ALA A 121 -11.76 13.29 -4.88
CA ALA A 121 -12.56 12.78 -5.99
C ALA A 121 -13.78 11.98 -5.51
N TYR A 122 -13.63 11.14 -4.48
CA TYR A 122 -14.74 10.35 -3.93
C TYR A 122 -15.85 11.20 -3.30
N ASP A 123 -15.54 12.37 -2.72
CA ASP A 123 -16.57 13.27 -2.16
C ASP A 123 -17.41 13.88 -3.27
N ARG A 124 -16.78 14.28 -4.37
CA ARG A 124 -17.45 14.78 -5.58
C ARG A 124 -18.29 13.68 -6.25
N ALA A 125 -17.72 12.48 -6.43
CA ALA A 125 -18.43 11.35 -7.04
C ALA A 125 -19.68 10.96 -6.23
N ARG A 126 -19.62 10.98 -4.89
CA ARG A 126 -20.81 10.73 -4.03
C ARG A 126 -21.91 11.77 -4.17
N ARG A 127 -21.58 12.99 -4.58
CA ARG A 127 -22.59 14.02 -4.91
C ARG A 127 -23.15 13.87 -6.33
N GLY A 128 -22.76 12.81 -7.06
CA GLY A 128 -23.19 12.57 -8.44
C GLY A 128 -22.45 13.42 -9.48
N GLU A 129 -21.35 14.07 -9.12
CA GLU A 129 -20.54 14.83 -10.07
C GLU A 129 -19.74 13.90 -10.98
N ASN A 130 -19.70 14.22 -12.26
CA ASN A 130 -18.79 13.54 -13.18
C ASN A 130 -17.36 14.05 -12.98
N VAL A 131 -16.52 13.25 -12.32
CA VAL A 131 -15.15 13.61 -11.99
C VAL A 131 -14.20 13.06 -13.06
N ALA A 132 -13.72 13.93 -13.93
CA ALA A 132 -12.68 13.56 -14.90
C ALA A 132 -11.32 13.34 -14.19
N MET A 133 -10.86 12.10 -14.19
CA MET A 133 -9.58 11.75 -13.59
C MET A 133 -8.47 11.77 -14.64
N PRO A 134 -7.37 12.53 -14.41
CA PRO A 134 -6.25 12.51 -15.35
C PRO A 134 -5.55 11.15 -15.32
N PRO A 135 -5.11 10.63 -16.49
CA PRO A 135 -4.34 9.40 -16.54
C PRO A 135 -3.01 9.57 -15.79
N ARG A 136 -2.51 8.48 -15.21
CA ARG A 136 -1.26 8.44 -14.47
C ARG A 136 -0.42 7.27 -14.92
N GLN A 137 0.88 7.48 -14.99
CA GLN A 137 1.83 6.40 -15.22
C GLN A 137 1.98 5.58 -13.95
N VAL A 138 1.84 4.27 -14.08
CA VAL A 138 2.08 3.28 -13.03
C VAL A 138 2.82 2.11 -13.64
N THR A 139 3.50 1.31 -12.80
CA THR A 139 4.22 0.12 -13.24
C THR A 139 3.53 -1.12 -12.66
N VAL A 140 3.23 -2.06 -13.52
CA VAL A 140 2.81 -3.41 -13.16
C VAL A 140 3.98 -4.35 -13.47
N TRP A 141 4.66 -4.83 -12.45
CA TRP A 141 5.86 -5.66 -12.68
C TRP A 141 5.50 -7.07 -13.08
N GLN A 142 4.40 -7.59 -12.57
CA GLN A 142 3.97 -8.95 -12.85
C GLN A 142 2.45 -9.08 -12.72
N ILE A 143 1.86 -9.93 -13.56
CA ILE A 143 0.51 -10.48 -13.38
C ILE A 143 0.62 -11.99 -13.54
N LEU A 144 0.17 -12.74 -12.54
CA LEU A 144 0.06 -14.18 -12.57
C LEU A 144 -1.41 -14.58 -12.80
N MET A 145 -1.59 -15.57 -13.64
CA MET A 145 -2.90 -16.11 -13.99
C MET A 145 -3.01 -17.56 -13.52
N PRO A 146 -4.21 -18.03 -13.20
CA PRO A 146 -4.42 -19.44 -12.90
C PRO A 146 -4.16 -20.30 -14.13
N PRO A 147 -3.75 -21.57 -13.96
CA PRO A 147 -3.74 -22.53 -15.04
C PRO A 147 -5.17 -22.85 -15.51
N GLY A 148 -5.32 -23.27 -16.77
CA GLY A 148 -6.62 -23.63 -17.33
C GLY A 148 -6.54 -23.83 -18.84
N ASP A 149 -7.63 -24.34 -19.43
CA ASP A 149 -7.78 -24.49 -20.87
C ASP A 149 -8.08 -23.12 -21.52
N ASP A 150 -7.39 -22.80 -22.59
CA ASP A 150 -7.57 -21.53 -23.31
C ASP A 150 -8.97 -21.36 -23.91
N ALA A 151 -9.70 -22.44 -24.13
CA ALA A 151 -11.08 -22.44 -24.61
C ALA A 151 -12.13 -22.17 -23.53
N ASP A 152 -11.77 -22.27 -22.24
CA ASP A 152 -12.71 -22.06 -21.14
C ASP A 152 -13.23 -20.61 -21.14
N THR A 153 -14.55 -20.45 -21.24
CA THR A 153 -15.23 -19.16 -21.06
C THR A 153 -15.42 -18.90 -19.57
N LEU A 154 -15.17 -17.65 -19.15
CA LEU A 154 -15.08 -17.29 -17.74
C LEU A 154 -16.10 -16.22 -17.37
N ASP A 155 -16.87 -16.48 -16.31
CA ASP A 155 -17.66 -15.44 -15.62
C ASP A 155 -16.78 -14.58 -14.71
N GLU A 156 -15.69 -15.17 -14.19
CA GLU A 156 -14.72 -14.48 -13.36
C GLU A 156 -13.32 -15.08 -13.48
N ILE A 157 -12.31 -14.31 -13.13
CA ILE A 157 -10.92 -14.77 -13.04
C ILE A 157 -10.23 -14.13 -11.83
N THR A 158 -9.46 -14.92 -11.09
CA THR A 158 -8.59 -14.42 -10.03
C THR A 158 -7.17 -14.29 -10.55
N LEU A 159 -6.59 -13.12 -10.35
CA LEU A 159 -5.24 -12.76 -10.77
C LEU A 159 -4.44 -12.31 -9.56
N ASP A 160 -3.12 -12.58 -9.58
CA ASP A 160 -2.18 -11.98 -8.65
C ASP A 160 -1.32 -10.95 -9.38
N ALA A 161 -1.10 -9.79 -8.77
CA ALA A 161 -0.30 -8.73 -9.40
C ALA A 161 0.67 -8.07 -8.42
N ILE A 162 1.89 -7.78 -8.92
CA ILE A 162 2.89 -6.95 -8.23
C ILE A 162 2.91 -5.59 -8.92
N VAL A 163 2.63 -4.54 -8.15
CA VAL A 163 2.39 -3.20 -8.71
C VAL A 163 3.10 -2.09 -7.94
N SER A 164 3.38 -0.99 -8.64
CA SER A 164 3.93 0.23 -8.06
C SER A 164 2.90 0.98 -7.20
N LYS A 165 3.39 1.94 -6.43
CA LYS A 165 2.52 2.92 -5.76
C LYS A 165 1.55 3.57 -6.74
N GLY A 166 0.35 3.88 -6.26
CA GLY A 166 -0.64 4.62 -7.03
C GLY A 166 -1.39 3.79 -8.08
N THR A 167 -1.07 2.51 -8.25
CA THR A 167 -1.82 1.59 -9.10
C THR A 167 -3.16 1.27 -8.45
N TYR A 168 -4.24 1.44 -9.21
CA TYR A 168 -5.60 1.06 -8.81
C TYR A 168 -5.96 -0.28 -9.42
N ILE A 169 -6.08 -1.31 -8.60
CA ILE A 169 -6.48 -2.66 -9.06
C ILE A 169 -7.86 -2.63 -9.68
N ARG A 170 -8.77 -1.78 -9.19
CA ARG A 170 -10.10 -1.60 -9.77
C ARG A 170 -10.06 -1.06 -11.21
N SER A 171 -9.20 -0.10 -11.49
CA SER A 171 -8.98 0.38 -12.87
C SER A 171 -8.29 -0.68 -13.74
N LEU A 172 -7.33 -1.43 -13.20
CA LEU A 172 -6.67 -2.51 -13.93
C LEU A 172 -7.69 -3.58 -14.35
N ALA A 173 -8.58 -3.97 -13.45
CA ALA A 173 -9.65 -4.93 -13.72
C ALA A 173 -10.61 -4.44 -14.82
N ARG A 174 -11.07 -3.18 -14.75
CA ARG A 174 -11.88 -2.54 -15.79
C ARG A 174 -11.17 -2.58 -17.15
N ASP A 175 -9.91 -2.13 -17.19
CA ASP A 175 -9.16 -1.99 -18.43
C ASP A 175 -8.88 -3.37 -19.06
N ILE A 176 -8.65 -4.43 -18.25
CA ILE A 176 -8.55 -5.82 -18.71
C ILE A 176 -9.90 -6.28 -19.30
N ALA A 177 -11.02 -6.06 -18.61
CA ALA A 177 -12.35 -6.43 -19.10
C ALA A 177 -12.68 -5.74 -20.43
N HIS A 178 -12.42 -4.44 -20.53
CA HIS A 178 -12.63 -3.69 -21.77
C HIS A 178 -11.73 -4.21 -22.92
N ALA A 179 -10.49 -4.61 -22.64
CA ALA A 179 -9.56 -5.10 -23.65
C ALA A 179 -9.97 -6.46 -24.25
N VAL A 180 -10.79 -7.26 -23.56
CA VAL A 180 -11.38 -8.50 -24.06
C VAL A 180 -12.81 -8.32 -24.59
N GLY A 181 -13.27 -7.07 -24.72
CA GLY A 181 -14.56 -6.75 -25.35
C GLY A 181 -15.79 -6.90 -24.45
N THR A 182 -15.61 -6.87 -23.14
CA THR A 182 -16.70 -6.91 -22.17
C THR A 182 -16.57 -5.80 -21.14
N VAL A 183 -17.38 -5.82 -20.10
CA VAL A 183 -17.26 -4.96 -18.92
C VAL A 183 -16.98 -5.82 -17.68
N GLY A 184 -16.44 -5.24 -16.62
CA GLY A 184 -16.14 -5.99 -15.41
C GLY A 184 -15.83 -5.09 -14.22
N HIS A 185 -15.91 -5.70 -13.04
CA HIS A 185 -15.58 -5.04 -11.78
C HIS A 185 -14.81 -5.99 -10.85
N VAL A 186 -14.19 -5.44 -9.82
CA VAL A 186 -13.50 -6.25 -8.79
C VAL A 186 -14.54 -6.79 -7.81
N SER A 187 -14.68 -8.12 -7.75
CA SER A 187 -15.55 -8.81 -6.78
C SER A 187 -14.82 -9.23 -5.50
N MET A 188 -13.50 -9.46 -5.60
CA MET A 188 -12.63 -9.75 -4.45
C MET A 188 -11.32 -8.98 -4.59
N LEU A 189 -10.80 -8.46 -3.48
CA LEU A 189 -9.51 -7.79 -3.42
C LEU A 189 -8.82 -8.12 -2.09
N CYS A 190 -7.60 -8.62 -2.20
CA CYS A 190 -6.74 -8.88 -1.04
C CYS A 190 -5.35 -8.32 -1.30
N ARG A 191 -4.85 -7.44 -0.43
CA ARG A 191 -3.46 -7.03 -0.47
C ARG A 191 -2.62 -7.98 0.37
N SER A 192 -1.91 -8.90 -0.28
CA SER A 192 -1.06 -9.90 0.38
C SER A 192 0.21 -9.29 0.96
N THR A 193 0.77 -8.26 0.27
CA THR A 193 2.03 -7.63 0.67
C THR A 193 1.97 -6.11 0.48
N ALA A 194 2.57 -5.37 1.40
CA ALA A 194 2.75 -3.91 1.31
C ALA A 194 4.18 -3.53 1.72
N GLY A 195 5.08 -3.37 0.74
CA GLY A 195 6.51 -3.22 0.98
C GLY A 195 7.07 -4.44 1.73
N PRO A 196 7.76 -4.26 2.85
CA PRO A 196 8.34 -5.36 3.61
C PRO A 196 7.32 -6.15 4.46
N PHE A 197 6.05 -5.77 4.45
CA PHE A 197 5.03 -6.38 5.32
C PHE A 197 4.16 -7.35 4.54
N SER A 198 4.11 -8.61 5.00
CA SER A 198 3.29 -9.68 4.45
C SER A 198 2.08 -10.01 5.34
N GLY A 199 1.14 -10.80 4.79
CA GLY A 199 -0.01 -11.30 5.54
C GLY A 199 0.37 -12.19 6.73
N GLU A 200 1.53 -12.86 6.69
CA GLU A 200 2.01 -13.71 7.78
C GLU A 200 2.36 -12.93 9.05
N GLN A 201 2.79 -11.68 8.89
CA GLN A 201 3.12 -10.77 9.99
C GLN A 201 1.91 -10.00 10.51
N ALA A 202 0.81 -10.04 9.76
CA ALA A 202 -0.37 -9.24 10.08
C ALA A 202 -1.18 -9.88 11.20
N ILE A 203 -1.70 -9.04 12.10
CA ILE A 203 -2.66 -9.43 13.13
C ILE A 203 -4.02 -8.79 12.86
N SER A 204 -5.10 -9.43 13.31
CA SER A 204 -6.43 -8.85 13.21
C SER A 204 -6.64 -7.73 14.24
N LEU A 205 -7.64 -6.87 14.00
CA LEU A 205 -8.02 -5.84 14.97
C LEU A 205 -8.50 -6.43 16.29
N ASP A 206 -9.05 -7.64 16.27
CA ASP A 206 -9.49 -8.34 17.49
C ASP A 206 -8.28 -8.79 18.31
N ILE A 207 -7.28 -9.41 17.66
CA ILE A 207 -6.01 -9.78 18.33
C ILE A 207 -5.34 -8.54 18.92
N LEU A 208 -5.24 -7.46 18.13
CA LEU A 208 -4.67 -6.20 18.60
C LEU A 208 -5.40 -5.67 19.84
N SER A 209 -6.74 -5.69 19.84
CA SER A 209 -7.54 -5.19 20.94
C SER A 209 -7.34 -6.05 22.20
N HIS A 210 -7.33 -7.37 22.07
CA HIS A 210 -7.08 -8.29 23.18
C HIS A 210 -5.67 -8.13 23.74
N ALA A 211 -4.64 -8.06 22.89
CA ALA A 211 -3.26 -7.86 23.31
C ALA A 211 -3.07 -6.52 24.03
N ALA A 212 -3.72 -5.44 23.55
CA ALA A 212 -3.67 -4.14 24.22
C ALA A 212 -4.30 -4.18 25.61
N MET A 213 -5.44 -4.84 25.78
CA MET A 213 -6.11 -5.00 27.09
C MET A 213 -5.34 -5.92 28.05
N ALA A 214 -4.61 -6.90 27.50
CA ALA A 214 -3.77 -7.81 28.29
C ALA A 214 -2.42 -7.17 28.69
N GLY A 215 -2.04 -6.01 28.12
CA GLY A 215 -0.73 -5.40 28.35
C GLY A 215 0.42 -6.11 27.61
N ASP A 216 0.11 -6.83 26.54
CA ASP A 216 1.07 -7.64 25.75
C ASP A 216 1.20 -7.15 24.29
N LEU A 217 0.87 -5.88 24.05
CA LEU A 217 0.89 -5.32 22.70
C LEU A 217 2.30 -5.30 22.10
N GLU A 218 3.32 -5.10 22.94
CA GLU A 218 4.72 -5.03 22.51
C GLU A 218 5.18 -6.31 21.79
N ALA A 219 4.65 -7.48 22.17
CA ALA A 219 4.95 -8.75 21.51
C ALA A 219 4.49 -8.81 20.03
N HIS A 220 3.56 -7.93 19.65
CA HIS A 220 3.02 -7.81 18.29
C HIS A 220 3.62 -6.64 17.50
N LEU A 221 4.51 -5.85 18.10
CA LEU A 221 5.15 -4.74 17.43
C LEU A 221 6.38 -5.21 16.66
N LEU A 222 6.46 -4.79 15.41
CA LEU A 222 7.69 -4.91 14.65
C LEU A 222 8.61 -3.73 14.97
N PRO A 223 9.94 -3.91 14.97
CA PRO A 223 10.88 -2.82 15.17
C PRO A 223 10.76 -1.79 14.04
N LEU A 224 11.19 -0.55 14.32
CA LEU A 224 11.14 0.54 13.35
C LEU A 224 11.86 0.18 12.04
N GLU A 225 12.94 -0.58 12.14
CA GLU A 225 13.76 -1.06 11.02
C GLU A 225 12.98 -1.92 10.03
N ALA A 226 11.92 -2.60 10.47
CA ALA A 226 11.08 -3.37 9.56
C ALA A 226 10.47 -2.52 8.44
N GLY A 227 10.32 -1.20 8.65
CA GLY A 227 9.88 -0.25 7.62
C GLY A 227 11.00 0.30 6.74
N LEU A 228 12.24 -0.17 6.91
CA LEU A 228 13.45 0.29 6.23
C LEU A 228 14.12 -0.82 5.39
N ASP A 229 13.31 -1.70 4.81
CA ASP A 229 13.81 -2.79 3.97
C ASP A 229 14.75 -2.26 2.87
N GLY A 230 15.87 -2.98 2.66
CA GLY A 230 16.93 -2.61 1.71
C GLY A 230 17.78 -1.40 2.13
N ILE A 231 17.60 -0.83 3.33
CA ILE A 231 18.43 0.26 3.86
C ILE A 231 19.51 -0.33 4.80
N PRO A 232 20.80 -0.26 4.44
CA PRO A 232 21.88 -0.74 5.31
C PRO A 232 22.00 0.15 6.56
N ALA A 233 22.42 -0.48 7.67
CA ALA A 233 22.67 0.23 8.92
C ALA A 233 24.12 0.68 9.02
N LEU A 234 24.35 1.86 9.61
CA LEU A 234 25.66 2.40 9.98
C LEU A 234 25.70 2.64 11.49
N SER A 235 26.67 2.03 12.16
CA SER A 235 26.93 2.28 13.57
C SER A 235 27.73 3.59 13.73
N LEU A 236 27.24 4.48 14.57
CA LEU A 236 27.90 5.74 14.91
C LEU A 236 28.60 5.63 16.26
N ALA A 237 29.69 6.36 16.43
CA ALA A 237 30.26 6.61 17.75
C ALA A 237 29.33 7.52 18.58
N PRO A 238 29.34 7.48 19.92
CA PRO A 238 28.42 8.26 20.76
C PRO A 238 28.42 9.75 20.47
N GLY A 239 29.56 10.36 20.20
CA GLY A 239 29.68 11.77 19.82
C GLY A 239 29.08 12.09 18.44
N GLU A 240 29.24 11.17 17.47
CA GLU A 240 28.64 11.29 16.15
C GLU A 240 27.12 11.13 16.21
N ALA A 241 26.66 10.17 17.00
CA ALA A 241 25.22 9.95 17.21
C ALA A 241 24.54 11.19 17.80
N GLN A 242 25.19 11.84 18.76
CA GLN A 242 24.68 13.10 19.33
C GLN A 242 24.62 14.22 18.28
N MET A 243 25.65 14.37 17.44
CA MET A 243 25.66 15.34 16.35
C MET A 243 24.50 15.12 15.37
N ILE A 244 24.30 13.86 14.94
CA ILE A 244 23.21 13.48 14.02
C ILE A 244 21.84 13.69 14.67
N ARG A 245 21.64 13.42 15.97
CA ARG A 245 20.39 13.72 16.70
C ARG A 245 20.04 15.21 16.67
N HIS A 246 21.03 16.09 16.65
CA HIS A 246 20.83 17.54 16.55
C HIS A 246 20.77 18.06 15.11
N GLY A 247 20.73 17.18 14.11
CA GLY A 247 20.63 17.55 12.70
C GLY A 247 21.96 18.00 12.07
N GLY A 248 23.09 17.72 12.74
CA GLY A 248 24.42 17.99 12.21
C GLY A 248 24.81 17.05 11.05
N THR A 249 25.98 17.32 10.47
CA THR A 249 26.56 16.52 9.39
C THR A 249 27.88 15.89 9.84
N LEU A 250 28.21 14.72 9.26
CA LEU A 250 29.50 14.05 9.49
C LEU A 250 30.24 13.91 8.17
N SER A 251 31.49 14.38 8.11
CA SER A 251 32.37 14.22 6.93
C SER A 251 33.30 13.05 7.10
N GLY A 252 33.92 12.59 5.99
CA GLY A 252 34.91 11.50 6.00
C GLY A 252 34.30 10.11 6.09
N GLN A 253 33.06 9.94 5.68
CA GLN A 253 32.42 8.63 5.61
C GLN A 253 33.02 7.79 4.48
N SER A 254 33.44 6.58 4.79
CA SER A 254 34.10 5.66 3.84
C SER A 254 33.12 4.66 3.20
N VAL A 255 31.83 4.93 3.24
CA VAL A 255 30.76 4.12 2.63
C VAL A 255 30.30 4.74 1.32
N SER A 256 29.67 3.93 0.47
CA SER A 256 29.13 4.38 -0.82
C SER A 256 28.02 5.43 -0.61
N ASP A 257 27.83 6.28 -1.61
CA ASP A 257 26.70 7.21 -1.64
C ASP A 257 25.37 6.46 -1.57
N GLY A 258 24.44 6.95 -0.76
CA GLY A 258 23.15 6.32 -0.56
C GLY A 258 22.48 6.63 0.77
N ALA A 259 21.32 6.00 0.98
CA ALA A 259 20.59 6.11 2.23
C ALA A 259 21.01 5.03 3.22
N TYR A 260 21.12 5.40 4.50
CA TYR A 260 21.52 4.51 5.59
C TYR A 260 20.67 4.76 6.84
N LEU A 261 20.51 3.72 7.66
CA LEU A 261 20.02 3.85 9.03
C LEU A 261 21.19 4.08 9.98
N ALA A 262 21.36 5.29 10.46
CA ALA A 262 22.35 5.61 11.48
C ALA A 262 21.88 5.10 12.85
N ARG A 263 22.76 4.38 13.59
CA ARG A 263 22.44 3.74 14.87
C ARG A 263 23.49 4.09 15.93
N ASP A 264 23.01 4.23 17.17
CA ASP A 264 23.82 4.30 18.38
C ASP A 264 23.66 2.94 19.11
N GLY A 265 24.61 2.05 18.96
CA GLY A 265 24.43 0.65 19.34
C GLY A 265 23.24 0.03 18.59
N ASN A 266 22.23 -0.38 19.36
CA ASN A 266 20.98 -0.95 18.80
C ASN A 266 19.85 0.06 18.61
N VAL A 267 20.07 1.34 18.96
CA VAL A 267 19.02 2.37 18.89
C VAL A 267 19.08 3.11 17.57
N PRO A 268 18.02 3.13 16.75
CA PRO A 268 17.93 3.99 15.57
C PRO A 268 18.03 5.47 15.93
N VAL A 269 18.91 6.21 15.28
CA VAL A 269 19.12 7.65 15.48
C VAL A 269 18.46 8.45 14.38
N ALA A 270 18.76 8.11 13.14
CA ALA A 270 18.22 8.81 11.98
C ALA A 270 18.31 7.95 10.71
N LEU A 271 17.42 8.20 9.76
CA LEU A 271 17.66 7.92 8.36
C LEU A 271 18.55 9.04 7.82
N VAL A 272 19.67 8.67 7.19
CA VAL A 272 20.68 9.60 6.70
C VAL A 272 20.96 9.37 5.21
N SER A 273 21.44 10.39 4.50
CA SER A 273 22.06 10.29 3.18
C SER A 273 23.56 10.45 3.32
N VAL A 274 24.31 9.64 2.60
CA VAL A 274 25.75 9.84 2.39
C VAL A 274 25.93 10.25 0.94
N GLU A 275 26.58 11.40 0.74
CA GLU A 275 26.92 11.94 -0.58
C GLU A 275 28.33 12.49 -0.54
N ALA A 276 29.19 12.00 -1.44
CA ALA A 276 30.62 12.36 -1.52
C ALA A 276 31.33 12.32 -0.14
N GLY A 277 31.07 11.25 0.64
CA GLY A 277 31.66 11.05 1.97
C GLY A 277 31.11 11.97 3.07
N THR A 278 30.03 12.69 2.81
CA THR A 278 29.34 13.53 3.81
C THR A 278 27.99 12.92 4.15
N MET A 279 27.77 12.62 5.44
CA MET A 279 26.49 12.14 5.97
C MET A 279 25.63 13.31 6.42
N SER A 280 24.37 13.33 6.01
CA SER A 280 23.36 14.32 6.40
C SER A 280 22.05 13.65 6.80
N VAL A 281 21.29 14.30 7.68
CA VAL A 281 20.01 13.75 8.21
C VAL A 281 18.88 13.93 7.19
N ILE A 282 18.27 12.81 6.78
CA ILE A 282 16.99 12.81 6.04
C ILE A 282 15.83 12.89 7.03
N ARG A 283 15.88 12.06 8.10
CA ARG A 283 14.81 11.98 9.09
C ARG A 283 15.34 11.49 10.45
N GLY A 284 15.31 12.33 11.47
CA GLY A 284 15.69 11.97 12.84
C GLY A 284 14.60 11.20 13.59
N PHE A 285 15.02 10.28 14.47
CA PHE A 285 14.16 9.54 15.38
C PHE A 285 14.43 9.94 16.84
N ASN A 286 13.35 10.07 17.61
CA ASN A 286 13.41 10.38 19.05
C ASN A 286 13.00 9.11 19.81
N LEU A 287 13.94 8.18 19.93
CA LEU A 287 13.79 6.89 20.61
C LEU A 287 14.64 6.86 21.88
#